data_935b352746466edb03da3eb7013ffc94
#
_entry.id   935b352746466edb03da3eb7013ffc94
#
_cell.length_a   1.000
_cell.length_b   1.000
_cell.length_c   1.000
_cell.angle_alpha   90.00
_cell.angle_beta   90.00
_cell.angle_gamma   90.00
#
_symmetry.space_group_name_H-M   'P 1'
#
loop_
_entity.id
_entity.type
_entity.pdbx_description
1 polymer ?
#
loop_
_entity_poly.entity_id
_entity_poly.type
_entity_poly.pdbx_seq_one_letter_code
_entity_poly.pdbx_strand_id
1 'polypeptide(L)'
;MKKRLLALLLAALTALSLTACGAEEQPVTSQIFAMDTVMDFAVYGENAQAALTAASQEINALEQRLSRTRAGSEISTLNETGSAELSDETVQLL
;
A
#
# COMPACT_ATOMS: atom_id res chain seq x y z
N MET A 1 41.97 31.44 -21.42
CA MET A 1 42.01 30.37 -20.41
C MET A 1 40.87 30.45 -19.40
N LYS A 2 40.52 31.60 -18.86
CA LYS A 2 39.42 31.76 -17.90
C LYS A 2 38.06 31.39 -18.48
N LYS A 3 37.76 31.67 -19.74
CA LYS A 3 36.51 31.32 -20.43
C LYS A 3 36.33 29.80 -20.64
N ARG A 4 37.45 29.10 -20.89
CA ARG A 4 37.42 27.64 -21.05
C ARG A 4 37.26 26.93 -19.72
N LEU A 5 37.83 27.48 -18.65
CA LEU A 5 37.65 26.95 -17.29
C LEU A 5 36.19 27.11 -16.81
N LEU A 6 35.61 28.28 -17.11
CA LEU A 6 34.21 28.56 -16.78
C LEU A 6 33.23 27.64 -17.53
N ALA A 7 33.52 27.39 -18.82
CA ALA A 7 32.73 26.46 -19.64
C ALA A 7 32.82 25.02 -19.14
N LEU A 8 33.99 24.58 -18.71
CA LEU A 8 34.18 23.24 -18.11
C LEU A 8 33.48 23.11 -16.76
N LEU A 9 33.50 24.16 -15.95
CA LEU A 9 32.79 24.18 -14.66
C LEU A 9 31.28 24.13 -14.85
N LEU A 10 30.76 24.86 -15.82
CA LEU A 10 29.34 24.88 -16.16
C LEU A 10 28.89 23.53 -16.71
N ALA A 11 29.69 22.90 -17.56
CA ALA A 11 29.41 21.56 -18.10
C ALA A 11 29.43 20.48 -17.00
N ALA A 12 30.35 20.58 -16.03
CA ALA A 12 30.38 19.68 -14.88
C ALA A 12 29.15 19.85 -13.95
N LEU A 13 28.71 21.09 -13.75
CA LEU A 13 27.55 21.39 -12.93
C LEU A 13 26.23 20.86 -13.56
N THR A 14 26.09 20.97 -14.88
CA THR A 14 24.96 20.45 -15.62
C THR A 14 24.94 18.92 -15.67
N ALA A 15 26.11 18.29 -15.78
CA ALA A 15 26.22 16.82 -15.72
C ALA A 15 25.81 16.24 -14.34
N LEU A 16 26.16 16.95 -13.25
CA LEU A 16 25.74 16.54 -11.90
C LEU A 16 24.23 16.66 -11.69
N SER A 17 23.58 17.66 -12.28
CA SER A 17 22.12 17.82 -12.15
C SER A 17 21.33 16.78 -12.93
N LEU A 18 21.88 16.22 -13.99
CA LEU A 18 21.24 15.15 -14.76
C LEU A 18 21.28 13.78 -14.06
N THR A 19 22.26 13.54 -13.19
CA THR A 19 22.32 12.30 -12.41
C THR A 19 21.40 12.29 -11.20
N ALA A 20 20.95 13.46 -10.72
CA ALA A 20 20.04 13.56 -9.58
C ALA A 20 18.57 13.21 -9.91
N CYS A 21 18.18 13.21 -11.19
CA CYS A 21 16.82 12.88 -11.64
C CYS A 21 16.64 11.41 -12.07
N GLY A 22 17.67 10.55 -11.95
CA GLY A 22 17.69 9.22 -12.55
C GLY A 22 17.28 8.06 -11.67
N ALA A 23 16.96 8.27 -10.40
CA ALA A 23 16.56 7.20 -9.48
C ALA A 23 15.05 7.27 -9.24
N GLU A 24 14.25 6.74 -10.15
CA GLU A 24 12.85 6.42 -9.84
C GLU A 24 12.83 5.24 -8.86
N GLU A 25 12.27 5.47 -7.69
CA GLU A 25 12.03 4.44 -6.70
C GLU A 25 11.08 3.39 -7.30
N GLN A 26 11.51 2.14 -7.34
CA GLN A 26 10.67 1.05 -7.80
C GLN A 26 9.71 0.64 -6.67
N PRO A 27 8.40 0.60 -6.92
CA PRO A 27 7.46 0.16 -5.91
C PRO A 27 7.54 -1.36 -5.70
N VAL A 28 7.25 -1.79 -4.48
CA VAL A 28 6.90 -3.18 -4.21
C VAL A 28 5.42 -3.34 -4.56
N THR A 29 5.11 -4.26 -5.45
CA THR A 29 3.74 -4.50 -5.91
C THR A 29 3.23 -5.84 -5.42
N SER A 30 1.93 -5.91 -5.16
CA SER A 30 1.23 -7.14 -4.83
C SER A 30 -0.23 -7.04 -5.24
N GLN A 31 -0.81 -8.19 -5.48
CA GLN A 31 -2.22 -8.31 -5.75
C GLN A 31 -2.84 -9.26 -4.72
N ILE A 32 -3.94 -8.84 -4.11
CA ILE A 32 -4.72 -9.70 -3.21
C ILE A 32 -6.17 -9.73 -3.65
N PHE A 33 -6.82 -10.85 -3.39
CA PHE A 33 -8.25 -11.01 -3.56
C PHE A 33 -8.91 -10.99 -2.18
N ALA A 34 -9.70 -9.95 -1.92
CA ALA A 34 -10.41 -9.78 -0.66
C ALA A 34 -11.68 -8.96 -0.88
N MET A 35 -12.66 -9.14 -0.03
CA MET A 35 -13.93 -8.39 -0.08
C MET A 35 -14.64 -8.48 -1.45
N ASP A 36 -14.59 -9.66 -2.07
CA ASP A 36 -15.12 -9.94 -3.41
C ASP A 36 -14.52 -9.06 -4.53
N THR A 37 -13.32 -8.57 -4.34
CA THR A 37 -12.62 -7.77 -5.33
C THR A 37 -11.15 -8.09 -5.40
N VAL A 38 -10.51 -7.69 -6.49
CA VAL A 38 -9.06 -7.73 -6.66
C VAL A 38 -8.51 -6.38 -6.27
N MET A 39 -7.53 -6.37 -5.38
CA MET A 39 -6.85 -5.18 -4.91
C MET A 39 -5.39 -5.21 -5.36
N ASP A 40 -4.99 -4.18 -6.08
CA ASP A 40 -3.62 -3.99 -6.51
C ASP A 40 -2.93 -2.97 -5.62
N PHE A 41 -1.75 -3.33 -5.12
CA PHE A 41 -0.95 -2.48 -4.26
C PHE A 41 0.36 -2.10 -4.93
N ALA A 42 0.74 -0.84 -4.80
CA ALA A 42 2.06 -0.35 -5.13
C ALA A 42 2.55 0.50 -3.95
N VAL A 43 3.59 0.05 -3.28
CA VAL A 43 4.11 0.69 -2.07
C VAL A 43 5.55 1.10 -2.30
N TYR A 44 5.87 2.35 -1.99
CA TYR A 44 7.17 2.97 -2.17
C TYR A 44 7.87 3.14 -0.82
N GLY A 45 9.19 3.17 -0.84
CA GLY A 45 10.02 3.44 0.32
C GLY A 45 10.77 2.23 0.84
N GLU A 46 11.66 2.46 1.81
CA GLU A 46 12.56 1.43 2.36
C GLU A 46 11.81 0.30 3.08
N ASN A 47 10.69 0.63 3.72
CA ASN A 47 9.87 -0.33 4.46
C ASN A 47 8.65 -0.82 3.67
N ALA A 48 8.68 -0.69 2.33
CA ALA A 48 7.55 -1.01 1.47
C ALA A 48 7.06 -2.45 1.64
N GLN A 49 7.95 -3.42 1.69
CA GLN A 49 7.56 -4.83 1.86
C GLN A 49 6.88 -5.09 3.20
N ALA A 50 7.41 -4.53 4.29
CA ALA A 50 6.81 -4.67 5.62
C ALA A 50 5.44 -3.99 5.70
N ALA A 51 5.32 -2.79 5.12
CA ALA A 51 4.05 -2.06 5.05
C ALA A 51 3.00 -2.82 4.24
N LEU A 52 3.39 -3.38 3.10
CA LEU A 52 2.51 -4.17 2.24
C LEU A 52 2.01 -5.44 2.95
N THR A 53 2.90 -6.13 3.65
CA THR A 53 2.55 -7.32 4.45
C THR A 53 1.56 -6.96 5.55
N ALA A 54 1.80 -5.88 6.29
CA ALA A 54 0.92 -5.41 7.34
C ALA A 54 -0.47 -5.01 6.81
N ALA A 55 -0.52 -4.29 5.69
CA ALA A 55 -1.78 -3.90 5.04
C ALA A 55 -2.57 -5.12 4.57
N SER A 56 -1.92 -6.10 3.96
CA SER A 56 -2.55 -7.33 3.49
C SER A 56 -3.13 -8.14 4.65
N GLN A 57 -2.41 -8.25 5.75
CA GLN A 57 -2.90 -8.92 6.96
C GLN A 57 -4.12 -8.23 7.57
N GLU A 58 -4.11 -6.91 7.63
CA GLU A 58 -5.23 -6.12 8.14
C GLU A 58 -6.48 -6.29 7.27
N ILE A 59 -6.34 -6.22 5.96
CA ILE A 59 -7.45 -6.42 5.02
C ILE A 59 -8.04 -7.83 5.16
N ASN A 60 -7.20 -8.86 5.26
CA ASN A 60 -7.66 -10.23 5.47
C ASN A 60 -8.37 -10.41 6.81
N ALA A 61 -7.89 -9.77 7.86
CA ALA A 61 -8.52 -9.78 9.18
C ALA A 61 -9.90 -9.10 9.14
N LEU A 62 -10.02 -7.97 8.46
CA LEU A 62 -11.29 -7.28 8.24
C LEU A 62 -12.28 -8.14 7.44
N GLU A 63 -11.81 -8.80 6.39
CA GLU A 63 -12.64 -9.71 5.61
C GLU A 63 -13.22 -10.85 6.46
N GLN A 64 -12.41 -11.44 7.33
CA GLN A 64 -12.87 -12.51 8.21
C GLN A 64 -14.01 -12.07 9.14
N ARG A 65 -14.00 -10.81 9.56
CA ARG A 65 -15.05 -10.26 10.45
C ARG A 65 -16.25 -9.71 9.70
N LEU A 66 -16.00 -9.06 8.56
CA LEU A 66 -16.99 -8.24 7.85
C LEU A 66 -17.61 -8.93 6.64
N SER A 67 -17.09 -10.07 6.20
CA SER A 67 -17.62 -10.78 5.04
C SER A 67 -19.06 -11.23 5.29
N ARG A 68 -19.96 -10.83 4.42
CA ARG A 68 -21.36 -11.29 4.46
C ARG A 68 -21.54 -12.71 3.95
N THR A 69 -20.55 -13.24 3.25
CA THR A 69 -20.64 -14.56 2.58
C THR A 69 -19.82 -15.65 3.27
N ARG A 70 -18.83 -15.26 4.06
CA ARG A 70 -17.99 -16.21 4.79
C ARG A 70 -18.71 -16.68 6.05
N ALA A 71 -18.97 -17.99 6.15
CA ALA A 71 -19.56 -18.59 7.35
C ALA A 71 -18.70 -18.30 8.59
N GLY A 72 -19.36 -17.91 9.69
CA GLY A 72 -18.69 -17.61 10.95
C GLY A 72 -18.14 -16.19 11.08
N SER A 73 -18.25 -15.32 10.06
CA SER A 73 -17.96 -13.90 10.21
C SER A 73 -19.01 -13.23 11.10
N GLU A 74 -18.63 -12.08 11.70
CA GLU A 74 -19.57 -11.31 12.53
C GLU A 74 -20.81 -10.87 11.74
N ILE A 75 -20.60 -10.37 10.52
CA ILE A 75 -21.69 -9.90 9.65
C ILE A 75 -22.56 -11.05 9.13
N SER A 76 -21.98 -12.16 8.74
CA SER A 76 -22.73 -13.34 8.31
C SER A 76 -23.61 -13.87 9.45
N THR A 77 -23.07 -13.96 10.66
CA THR A 77 -23.82 -14.38 11.85
C THR A 77 -24.95 -13.41 12.16
N LEU A 78 -24.69 -12.11 12.11
CA LEU A 78 -25.71 -11.09 12.32
C LEU A 78 -26.83 -11.18 11.29
N ASN A 79 -26.52 -11.42 10.04
CA ASN A 79 -27.49 -11.56 8.96
C ASN A 79 -28.34 -12.82 9.07
N GLU A 80 -27.75 -13.91 9.53
CA GLU A 80 -28.45 -15.20 9.68
C GLU A 80 -29.36 -15.27 10.91
N THR A 81 -28.90 -14.71 12.03
CA THR A 81 -29.59 -14.89 13.34
C THR A 81 -30.24 -13.62 13.85
N GLY A 82 -29.96 -12.46 13.28
CA GLY A 82 -30.44 -11.15 13.73
C GLY A 82 -29.74 -10.60 14.96
N SER A 83 -28.79 -11.34 15.55
CA SER A 83 -27.97 -10.88 16.65
C SER A 83 -26.61 -11.58 16.62
N ALA A 84 -25.56 -10.86 17.00
CA ALA A 84 -24.20 -11.39 17.08
C ALA A 84 -23.36 -10.58 18.06
N GLU A 85 -22.33 -11.20 18.64
CA GLU A 85 -21.27 -10.46 19.31
C GLU A 85 -20.38 -9.81 18.27
N LEU A 86 -20.26 -8.48 18.32
CA LEU A 86 -19.50 -7.70 17.37
C LEU A 86 -18.28 -7.13 18.05
N SER A 87 -17.14 -7.15 17.35
CA SER A 87 -15.94 -6.43 17.78
C SER A 87 -16.18 -4.92 17.78
N ASP A 88 -15.40 -4.18 18.55
CA ASP A 88 -15.51 -2.72 18.62
C ASP A 88 -15.32 -2.07 17.24
N GLU A 89 -14.43 -2.59 16.43
CA GLU A 89 -14.22 -2.14 15.04
C GLU A 89 -15.46 -2.32 14.18
N THR A 90 -16.13 -3.46 14.27
CA THR A 90 -17.37 -3.72 13.54
C THR A 90 -18.48 -2.78 13.98
N VAL A 91 -18.63 -2.55 15.28
CA VAL A 91 -19.61 -1.60 15.84
C VAL A 91 -19.36 -0.19 15.32
N GLN A 92 -18.13 0.24 15.21
CA GLN A 92 -17.79 1.57 14.69
C GLN A 92 -18.15 1.73 13.20
N LEU A 93 -18.10 0.65 12.44
CA LEU A 93 -18.44 0.66 11.02
C LEU A 93 -19.94 0.62 10.75
N LEU A 94 -20.70 0.08 11.65
CA LEU A 94 -22.16 0.00 11.55
C LEU A 94 -22.82 1.23 12.17
#